data_e543e68616ad5ff031404ca7609b036b
#
_entry.id   e543e68616ad5ff031404ca7609b036b
#
_cell.length_a   1.000
_cell.length_b   1.000
_cell.length_c   1.000
_cell.angle_alpha   90.00
_cell.angle_beta   90.00
_cell.angle_gamma   90.00
#
_symmetry.space_group_name_H-M   'P 1'
#
loop_
_entity.id
_entity.type
_entity.pdbx_description
1 polymer ?
#
loop_
_entity_poly.entity_id
_entity_poly.type
_entity_poly.pdbx_seq_one_letter_code
_entity_poly.pdbx_strand_id
1 'polypeptide(L)'
;QFSLSANIETGFPEGSQYIVTPNAKKVLAEIVNGYQSGIHSYTIIGTYGTGKSSFLIALQNDLSGRSKKKYIFDNIDVLGCEKVETLNIVGDYASLPLLLARKLNIEGNTASVLDALRAYCNKLNAKNTFLVIMIDEFGKILEHAAKKDPEGELYFMQKLAEFANVPTRKVILLTTLHQNFSAYAKGLSQAQRNEWNKVKGRFKEVVFVEPVEQILMLAARQNQAQERNLTEAEEANLSILYQLAIKTRFVSADFSFES
;
A
#
# COMPACT_ATOMS: atom_id res chain seq x y z
N GLN A 1 -21.47 11.29 -6.41
CA GLN A 1 -20.58 10.52 -7.29
C GLN A 1 -19.76 9.60 -6.42
N PHE A 2 -19.96 8.28 -6.53
CA PHE A 2 -19.13 7.30 -5.82
C PHE A 2 -17.67 7.59 -6.15
N SER A 3 -16.80 7.63 -5.12
CA SER A 3 -15.39 7.87 -5.32
C SER A 3 -14.85 6.80 -6.26
N LEU A 4 -14.27 7.23 -7.37
CA LEU A 4 -13.45 6.35 -8.21
C LEU A 4 -12.41 5.69 -7.31
N SER A 5 -12.21 4.39 -7.47
CA SER A 5 -11.20 3.65 -6.71
C SER A 5 -9.85 4.37 -6.86
N ALA A 6 -9.18 4.61 -5.74
CA ALA A 6 -7.87 5.24 -5.74
C ALA A 6 -6.89 4.36 -6.53
N ASN A 7 -6.16 4.96 -7.49
CA ASN A 7 -5.18 4.27 -8.32
C ASN A 7 -3.82 4.96 -8.16
N ILE A 8 -2.81 4.21 -7.75
CA ILE A 8 -1.46 4.75 -7.47
C ILE A 8 -0.75 5.30 -8.72
N GLU A 9 -1.19 4.96 -9.92
CA GLU A 9 -0.61 5.48 -11.16
C GLU A 9 -1.20 6.83 -11.56
N THR A 10 -2.47 7.07 -11.25
CA THR A 10 -3.18 8.33 -11.60
C THR A 10 -3.26 9.30 -10.43
N GLY A 11 -3.06 8.83 -9.20
CA GLY A 11 -3.15 9.65 -8.00
C GLY A 11 -4.59 9.86 -7.52
N PHE A 12 -4.77 10.87 -6.67
CA PHE A 12 -6.11 11.28 -6.22
C PHE A 12 -6.86 12.01 -7.33
N PRO A 13 -8.17 11.82 -7.45
CA PRO A 13 -9.02 12.69 -8.27
C PRO A 13 -8.88 14.17 -7.85
N GLU A 14 -9.06 15.07 -8.80
CA GLU A 14 -8.98 16.51 -8.54
C GLU A 14 -10.00 16.94 -7.45
N GLY A 15 -9.55 17.75 -6.49
CA GLY A 15 -10.36 18.19 -5.34
C GLY A 15 -10.45 17.18 -4.19
N SER A 16 -9.92 15.96 -4.35
CA SER A 16 -9.89 14.98 -3.26
C SER A 16 -8.83 15.34 -2.22
N GLN A 17 -9.16 15.13 -0.94
CA GLN A 17 -8.22 15.29 0.17
C GLN A 17 -8.03 13.95 0.88
N TYR A 18 -6.78 13.62 1.19
CA TYR A 18 -6.47 12.48 2.05
C TYR A 18 -6.64 12.89 3.52
N ILE A 19 -7.46 12.14 4.24
CA ILE A 19 -7.62 12.33 5.69
C ILE A 19 -6.68 11.36 6.39
N VAL A 20 -5.75 11.93 7.15
CA VAL A 20 -4.73 11.16 7.86
C VAL A 20 -5.32 10.54 9.11
N THR A 21 -5.30 9.23 9.20
CA THR A 21 -5.75 8.48 10.37
C THR A 21 -4.59 8.17 11.31
N PRO A 22 -4.87 7.94 12.61
CA PRO A 22 -3.86 7.44 13.55
C PRO A 22 -3.20 6.14 13.09
N ASN A 23 -3.98 5.25 12.47
CA ASN A 23 -3.46 4.00 11.93
C ASN A 23 -2.51 4.22 10.76
N ALA A 24 -2.82 5.13 9.83
CA ALA A 24 -1.92 5.48 8.74
C ALA A 24 -0.56 6.00 9.25
N LYS A 25 -0.57 6.85 10.30
CA LYS A 25 0.66 7.32 10.97
C LYS A 25 1.44 6.18 11.62
N LYS A 26 0.74 5.27 12.30
CA LYS A 26 1.35 4.09 12.92
C LYS A 26 2.02 3.19 11.90
N VAL A 27 1.32 2.87 10.80
CA VAL A 27 1.85 2.05 9.70
C VAL A 27 3.09 2.71 9.08
N LEU A 28 3.05 4.01 8.81
CA LEU A 28 4.20 4.73 8.30
C LEU A 28 5.40 4.68 9.27
N ALA A 29 5.15 4.94 10.55
CA ALA A 29 6.20 4.87 11.57
C ALA A 29 6.83 3.46 11.65
N GLU A 30 6.02 2.41 11.54
CA GLU A 30 6.51 1.03 11.51
C GLU A 30 7.38 0.75 10.28
N ILE A 31 7.00 1.27 9.10
CA ILE A 31 7.78 1.15 7.87
C ILE A 31 9.12 1.90 8.00
N VAL A 32 9.09 3.15 8.46
CA VAL A 32 10.30 3.98 8.64
C VAL A 32 11.26 3.37 9.65
N ASN A 33 10.78 2.98 10.82
CA ASN A 33 11.61 2.34 11.85
C ASN A 33 12.20 1.01 11.37
N GLY A 34 11.41 0.24 10.64
CA GLY A 34 11.89 -1.00 10.04
C GLY A 34 12.94 -0.78 8.97
N TYR A 35 12.78 0.24 8.10
CA TYR A 35 13.77 0.64 7.13
C TYR A 35 15.11 0.99 7.81
N GLN A 36 15.09 1.79 8.86
CA GLN A 36 16.28 2.13 9.65
C GLN A 36 16.93 0.91 10.30
N SER A 37 16.15 -0.15 10.52
CA SER A 37 16.63 -1.44 11.05
C SER A 37 17.05 -2.43 9.95
N GLY A 38 17.10 -2.01 8.67
CA GLY A 38 17.54 -2.82 7.54
C GLY A 38 16.45 -3.66 6.88
N ILE A 39 15.17 -3.40 7.17
CA ILE A 39 14.04 -4.06 6.50
C ILE A 39 13.54 -3.16 5.38
N HIS A 40 13.68 -3.59 4.12
CA HIS A 40 13.34 -2.77 2.97
C HIS A 40 12.19 -3.33 2.13
N SER A 41 11.58 -4.46 2.52
CA SER A 41 10.45 -5.07 1.80
C SER A 41 9.26 -5.26 2.73
N TYR A 42 8.12 -4.68 2.37
CA TYR A 42 6.91 -4.65 3.18
C TYR A 42 5.70 -5.11 2.40
N THR A 43 4.78 -5.75 3.11
CA THR A 43 3.44 -6.07 2.64
C THR A 43 2.41 -5.45 3.58
N ILE A 44 1.66 -4.49 3.07
CA ILE A 44 0.59 -3.79 3.78
C ILE A 44 -0.69 -4.59 3.60
N ILE A 45 -1.20 -5.18 4.67
CA ILE A 45 -2.34 -6.09 4.65
C ILE A 45 -3.56 -5.41 5.25
N GLY A 46 -4.68 -5.44 4.55
CA GLY A 46 -5.97 -4.96 5.04
C GLY A 46 -7.08 -5.29 4.05
N THR A 47 -8.29 -5.47 4.52
CA THR A 47 -9.45 -5.79 3.68
C THR A 47 -9.71 -4.74 2.61
N TYR A 48 -10.60 -5.03 1.66
CA TYR A 48 -11.03 -4.06 0.66
C TYR A 48 -11.64 -2.82 1.33
N GLY A 49 -11.39 -1.65 0.74
CA GLY A 49 -11.96 -0.39 1.24
C GLY A 49 -11.28 0.22 2.46
N THR A 50 -10.25 -0.40 3.04
CA THR A 50 -9.54 0.14 4.22
C THR A 50 -8.63 1.34 3.94
N GLY A 51 -8.47 1.76 2.67
CA GLY A 51 -7.67 2.93 2.32
C GLY A 51 -6.19 2.68 2.03
N LYS A 52 -5.76 1.42 1.80
CA LYS A 52 -4.36 1.08 1.47
C LYS A 52 -3.83 1.84 0.25
N SER A 53 -4.58 1.84 -0.87
CA SER A 53 -4.20 2.56 -2.09
C SER A 53 -4.15 4.06 -1.85
N SER A 54 -5.10 4.62 -1.09
CA SER A 54 -5.10 6.03 -0.70
C SER A 54 -3.90 6.38 0.18
N PHE A 55 -3.48 5.49 1.08
CA PHE A 55 -2.26 5.63 1.87
C PHE A 55 -1.01 5.68 0.99
N LEU A 56 -0.88 4.76 0.00
CA LEU A 56 0.24 4.78 -0.94
C LEU A 56 0.28 6.06 -1.77
N ILE A 57 -0.88 6.57 -2.24
CA ILE A 57 -0.96 7.82 -3.00
C ILE A 57 -0.56 9.01 -2.12
N ALA A 58 -1.04 9.07 -0.87
CA ALA A 58 -0.66 10.14 0.06
C ALA A 58 0.85 10.14 0.34
N LEU A 59 1.42 8.95 0.57
CA LEU A 59 2.86 8.77 0.75
C LEU A 59 3.64 9.21 -0.50
N GLN A 60 3.21 8.80 -1.69
CA GLN A 60 3.82 9.20 -2.97
C GLN A 60 3.80 10.72 -3.16
N ASN A 61 2.67 11.38 -2.87
CA ASN A 61 2.55 12.82 -2.98
C ASN A 61 3.52 13.55 -2.03
N ASP A 62 3.66 13.06 -0.80
CA ASP A 62 4.57 13.61 0.18
C ASP A 62 6.04 13.41 -0.23
N LEU A 63 6.39 12.23 -0.74
CA LEU A 63 7.73 11.90 -1.19
C LEU A 63 8.15 12.67 -2.45
N SER A 64 7.22 12.88 -3.40
CA SER A 64 7.53 13.56 -4.66
C SER A 64 7.74 15.07 -4.52
N GLY A 65 7.42 15.66 -3.38
CA GLY A 65 7.47 17.10 -3.16
C GLY A 65 6.47 17.92 -4.00
N ARG A 66 5.56 17.25 -4.71
CA ARG A 66 4.55 17.90 -5.59
C ARG A 66 3.49 18.64 -4.80
N SER A 67 3.19 18.19 -3.59
CA SER A 67 2.21 18.82 -2.72
C SER A 67 2.86 19.81 -1.74
N LYS A 68 2.31 21.03 -1.66
CA LYS A 68 2.71 22.01 -0.64
C LYS A 68 2.31 21.56 0.77
N LYS A 69 1.24 20.76 0.88
CA LYS A 69 0.72 20.21 2.13
C LYS A 69 1.18 18.75 2.25
N LYS A 70 1.98 18.47 3.27
CA LYS A 70 2.34 17.09 3.62
C LYS A 70 1.18 16.42 4.35
N TYR A 71 0.88 15.18 3.98
CA TYR A 71 -0.20 14.39 4.60
C TYR A 71 0.33 13.57 5.77
N ILE A 72 1.25 12.64 5.48
CA ILE A 72 1.70 11.64 6.44
C ILE A 72 3.22 11.60 6.62
N PHE A 73 4.00 12.09 5.65
CA PHE A 73 5.47 12.03 5.65
C PHE A 73 6.08 13.38 5.33
N ASP A 74 6.74 13.98 6.31
CA ASP A 74 7.31 15.33 6.24
C ASP A 74 8.84 15.37 6.34
N ASN A 75 9.48 14.27 6.75
CA ASN A 75 10.91 14.21 6.98
C ASN A 75 11.62 13.22 6.03
N ILE A 76 12.04 13.71 4.86
CA ILE A 76 12.79 12.93 3.87
C ILE A 76 14.21 12.57 4.35
N ASP A 77 14.77 13.33 5.29
CA ASP A 77 16.14 13.13 5.78
C ASP A 77 16.33 11.76 6.45
N VAL A 78 15.25 11.21 7.03
CA VAL A 78 15.29 9.86 7.61
C VAL A 78 15.60 8.76 6.59
N LEU A 79 15.42 9.03 5.29
CA LEU A 79 15.78 8.14 4.19
C LEU A 79 17.24 8.32 3.72
N GLY A 80 17.94 9.32 4.26
CA GLY A 80 19.34 9.62 3.91
C GLY A 80 19.51 10.03 2.45
N CYS A 81 18.54 10.79 1.87
CA CYS A 81 18.54 11.20 0.47
C CYS A 81 18.00 12.61 0.30
N GLU A 82 18.27 13.22 -0.87
CA GLU A 82 17.77 14.55 -1.23
C GLU A 82 16.47 14.48 -2.03
N LYS A 83 16.27 13.39 -2.77
CA LYS A 83 15.14 13.19 -3.67
C LYS A 83 14.61 11.78 -3.56
N VAL A 84 13.34 11.62 -3.89
CA VAL A 84 12.70 10.31 -4.00
C VAL A 84 12.09 10.16 -5.38
N GLU A 85 12.33 9.00 -5.98
CA GLU A 85 11.67 8.54 -7.21
C GLU A 85 10.76 7.37 -6.88
N THR A 86 9.57 7.34 -7.48
CA THR A 86 8.59 6.28 -7.25
C THR A 86 8.38 5.46 -8.52
N LEU A 87 8.43 4.14 -8.39
CA LEU A 87 8.08 3.18 -9.43
C LEU A 87 6.77 2.50 -9.03
N ASN A 88 5.68 2.89 -9.67
CA ASN A 88 4.33 2.43 -9.32
C ASN A 88 3.85 1.35 -10.28
N ILE A 89 3.30 0.28 -9.72
CA ILE A 89 2.69 -0.84 -10.43
C ILE A 89 1.33 -1.12 -9.80
N VAL A 90 0.28 -1.15 -10.61
CA VAL A 90 -1.01 -1.71 -10.21
C VAL A 90 -1.02 -3.16 -10.62
N GLY A 91 -1.19 -4.05 -9.64
CA GLY A 91 -1.24 -5.49 -9.88
C GLY A 91 -2.45 -5.87 -10.71
N ASP A 92 -2.20 -6.72 -11.70
CA ASP A 92 -3.20 -7.37 -12.52
C ASP A 92 -2.94 -8.88 -12.47
N TYR A 93 -3.85 -9.68 -13.03
CA TYR A 93 -3.65 -11.12 -13.19
C TYR A 93 -2.60 -11.40 -14.29
N ALA A 94 -1.36 -11.04 -13.99
CA ALA A 94 -0.23 -11.07 -14.92
C ALA A 94 1.10 -11.35 -14.18
N SER A 95 2.11 -11.71 -14.95
CA SER A 95 3.47 -11.95 -14.49
C SER A 95 4.12 -10.69 -13.93
N LEU A 96 4.68 -10.73 -12.73
CA LEU A 96 5.40 -9.60 -12.13
C LEU A 96 6.62 -9.16 -12.94
N PRO A 97 7.48 -10.08 -13.46
CA PRO A 97 8.54 -9.70 -14.38
C PRO A 97 8.07 -8.89 -15.58
N LEU A 98 6.94 -9.30 -16.20
CA LEU A 98 6.39 -8.59 -17.36
C LEU A 98 5.87 -7.19 -17.00
N LEU A 99 5.22 -7.05 -15.86
CA LEU A 99 4.75 -5.74 -15.37
C LEU A 99 5.93 -4.79 -15.13
N LEU A 100 6.99 -5.27 -14.48
CA LEU A 100 8.21 -4.50 -14.26
C LEU A 100 8.95 -4.18 -15.56
N ALA A 101 9.05 -5.12 -16.51
CA ALA A 101 9.66 -4.90 -17.80
C ALA A 101 8.98 -3.74 -18.56
N ARG A 102 7.64 -3.74 -18.58
CA ARG A 102 6.85 -2.64 -19.19
C ARG A 102 7.14 -1.30 -18.52
N LYS A 103 7.20 -1.26 -17.18
CA LYS A 103 7.48 -0.02 -16.43
C LYS A 103 8.89 0.50 -16.66
N LEU A 104 9.85 -0.37 -16.86
CA LEU A 104 11.25 -0.02 -17.15
C LEU A 104 11.53 0.19 -18.64
N ASN A 105 10.53 -0.01 -19.52
CA ASN A 105 10.65 0.06 -20.97
C ASN A 105 11.76 -0.87 -21.51
N ILE A 106 11.79 -2.11 -21.04
CA ILE A 106 12.79 -3.11 -21.46
C ILE A 106 12.10 -4.32 -22.06
N GLU A 107 12.80 -4.93 -23.02
CA GLU A 107 12.48 -6.26 -23.56
C GLU A 107 13.51 -7.26 -23.00
N GLY A 108 13.05 -8.45 -22.63
CA GLY A 108 13.97 -9.49 -22.16
C GLY A 108 13.35 -10.50 -21.22
N ASN A 109 14.20 -11.41 -20.76
CA ASN A 109 13.83 -12.44 -19.79
C ASN A 109 13.85 -11.91 -18.34
N THR A 110 13.42 -12.72 -17.41
CA THR A 110 13.34 -12.40 -15.97
C THR A 110 14.67 -11.87 -15.40
N ALA A 111 15.80 -12.43 -15.81
CA ALA A 111 17.12 -12.01 -15.32
C ALA A 111 17.46 -10.59 -15.80
N SER A 112 17.17 -10.27 -17.06
CA SER A 112 17.40 -8.93 -17.62
C SER A 112 16.56 -7.85 -16.93
N VAL A 113 15.34 -8.19 -16.48
CA VAL A 113 14.46 -7.26 -15.73
C VAL A 113 15.09 -6.87 -14.39
N LEU A 114 15.61 -7.85 -13.64
CA LEU A 114 16.27 -7.56 -12.35
C LEU A 114 17.58 -6.79 -12.52
N ASP A 115 18.34 -7.08 -13.56
CA ASP A 115 19.58 -6.35 -13.85
C ASP A 115 19.29 -4.90 -14.30
N ALA A 116 18.26 -4.69 -15.10
CA ALA A 116 17.81 -3.35 -15.47
C ALA A 116 17.29 -2.57 -14.26
N LEU A 117 16.52 -3.21 -13.37
CA LEU A 117 16.07 -2.58 -12.12
C LEU A 117 17.27 -2.22 -11.23
N ARG A 118 18.28 -3.10 -11.14
CA ARG A 118 19.51 -2.83 -10.41
C ARG A 118 20.28 -1.64 -10.99
N ALA A 119 20.44 -1.60 -12.31
CA ALA A 119 21.09 -0.48 -13.01
C ALA A 119 20.33 0.83 -12.80
N TYR A 120 18.99 0.80 -12.89
CA TYR A 120 18.13 1.95 -12.64
C TYR A 120 18.29 2.47 -11.20
N CYS A 121 18.20 1.59 -10.21
CA CYS A 121 18.39 1.94 -8.79
C CYS A 121 19.79 2.52 -8.53
N ASN A 122 20.84 1.91 -9.07
CA ASN A 122 22.22 2.40 -8.90
C ASN A 122 22.40 3.81 -9.51
N LYS A 123 21.80 4.08 -10.68
CA LYS A 123 21.81 5.40 -11.31
C LYS A 123 21.11 6.46 -10.44
N LEU A 124 20.01 6.11 -9.78
CA LEU A 124 19.31 6.99 -8.84
C LEU A 124 20.13 7.22 -7.57
N ASN A 125 20.63 6.14 -6.96
CA ASN A 125 21.42 6.23 -5.73
C ASN A 125 22.71 7.03 -5.89
N ALA A 126 23.36 6.96 -7.07
CA ALA A 126 24.51 7.80 -7.41
C ALA A 126 24.19 9.31 -7.44
N LYS A 127 22.91 9.67 -7.63
CA LYS A 127 22.40 11.05 -7.58
C LYS A 127 21.74 11.40 -6.24
N ASN A 128 22.06 10.65 -5.19
CA ASN A 128 21.44 10.79 -3.88
C ASN A 128 19.90 10.73 -3.90
N THR A 129 19.34 9.94 -4.83
CA THR A 129 17.90 9.76 -5.01
C THR A 129 17.50 8.37 -4.50
N PHE A 130 16.49 8.32 -3.67
CA PHE A 130 15.91 7.11 -3.10
C PHE A 130 14.86 6.53 -4.05
N LEU A 131 14.80 5.21 -4.18
CA LEU A 131 13.80 4.53 -4.99
C LEU A 131 12.71 3.91 -4.10
N VAL A 132 11.46 4.27 -4.34
CA VAL A 132 10.30 3.61 -3.73
C VAL A 132 9.57 2.82 -4.80
N ILE A 133 9.56 1.49 -4.67
CA ILE A 133 8.80 0.59 -5.54
C ILE A 133 7.47 0.31 -4.84
N MET A 134 6.37 0.68 -5.46
CA MET A 134 5.01 0.46 -4.95
C MET A 134 4.26 -0.50 -5.86
N ILE A 135 3.78 -1.62 -5.31
CA ILE A 135 2.95 -2.59 -6.03
C ILE A 135 1.61 -2.69 -5.31
N ASP A 136 0.62 -1.97 -5.81
CA ASP A 136 -0.75 -2.06 -5.30
C ASP A 136 -1.45 -3.29 -5.89
N GLU A 137 -2.43 -3.82 -5.18
CA GLU A 137 -3.15 -5.05 -5.58
C GLU A 137 -2.23 -6.26 -5.87
N PHE A 138 -1.15 -6.41 -5.12
CA PHE A 138 -0.16 -7.48 -5.30
C PHE A 138 -0.79 -8.89 -5.23
N GLY A 139 -1.94 -9.04 -4.57
CA GLY A 139 -2.69 -10.30 -4.50
C GLY A 139 -3.05 -10.89 -5.87
N LYS A 140 -3.38 -10.06 -6.87
CA LYS A 140 -3.66 -10.53 -8.23
C LYS A 140 -2.44 -11.16 -8.90
N ILE A 141 -1.27 -10.59 -8.66
CA ILE A 141 0.02 -11.13 -9.14
C ILE A 141 0.31 -12.46 -8.44
N LEU A 142 0.08 -12.55 -7.12
CA LEU A 142 0.25 -13.79 -6.36
C LEU A 142 -0.71 -14.90 -6.86
N GLU A 143 -1.95 -14.57 -7.19
CA GLU A 143 -2.91 -15.51 -7.76
C GLU A 143 -2.47 -16.01 -9.15
N HIS A 144 -1.92 -15.12 -9.98
CA HIS A 144 -1.34 -15.51 -11.27
C HIS A 144 -0.15 -16.45 -11.04
N ALA A 145 0.78 -16.09 -10.16
CA ALA A 145 1.95 -16.89 -9.83
C ALA A 145 1.56 -18.31 -9.37
N ALA A 146 0.60 -18.42 -8.45
CA ALA A 146 0.15 -19.70 -7.92
C ALA A 146 -0.44 -20.63 -8.98
N LYS A 147 -1.04 -20.08 -10.06
CA LYS A 147 -1.78 -20.87 -11.06
C LYS A 147 -1.01 -21.12 -12.36
N LYS A 148 -0.10 -20.24 -12.74
CA LYS A 148 0.53 -20.24 -14.07
C LYS A 148 1.98 -20.70 -14.05
N ASP A 149 2.80 -20.14 -13.21
CA ASP A 149 4.23 -20.46 -13.07
C ASP A 149 4.69 -20.23 -11.63
N PRO A 150 4.33 -21.13 -10.69
CA PRO A 150 4.70 -20.93 -9.29
C PRO A 150 6.22 -20.86 -9.06
N GLU A 151 7.01 -21.61 -9.83
CA GLU A 151 8.46 -21.67 -9.61
C GLU A 151 9.16 -20.41 -10.11
N GLY A 152 8.91 -20.00 -11.35
CA GLY A 152 9.54 -18.83 -11.96
C GLY A 152 9.11 -17.53 -11.30
N GLU A 153 7.82 -17.36 -11.04
CA GLU A 153 7.27 -16.16 -10.41
C GLU A 153 7.74 -16.02 -8.95
N LEU A 154 7.72 -17.11 -8.17
CA LEU A 154 8.20 -17.09 -6.79
C LEU A 154 9.70 -16.81 -6.71
N TYR A 155 10.48 -17.39 -7.60
CA TYR A 155 11.90 -17.10 -7.68
C TYR A 155 12.16 -15.63 -7.98
N PHE A 156 11.41 -15.04 -8.92
CA PHE A 156 11.55 -13.62 -9.23
C PHE A 156 11.16 -12.72 -8.03
N MET A 157 10.02 -13.00 -7.37
CA MET A 157 9.58 -12.25 -6.19
C MET A 157 10.62 -12.33 -5.06
N GLN A 158 11.21 -13.52 -4.85
CA GLN A 158 12.28 -13.70 -3.90
C GLN A 158 13.47 -12.80 -4.25
N LYS A 159 13.92 -12.83 -5.50
CA LYS A 159 15.06 -12.02 -5.97
C LYS A 159 14.79 -10.52 -5.90
N LEU A 160 13.55 -10.10 -6.17
CA LEU A 160 13.12 -8.70 -6.01
C LEU A 160 13.18 -8.25 -4.54
N ALA A 161 12.68 -9.08 -3.62
CA ALA A 161 12.76 -8.76 -2.19
C ALA A 161 14.22 -8.80 -1.67
N GLU A 162 15.03 -9.76 -2.11
CA GLU A 162 16.47 -9.80 -1.81
C GLU A 162 17.19 -8.56 -2.37
N PHE A 163 16.83 -8.12 -3.56
CA PHE A 163 17.35 -6.89 -4.16
C PHE A 163 17.03 -5.67 -3.28
N ALA A 164 15.80 -5.55 -2.79
CA ALA A 164 15.42 -4.43 -1.94
C ALA A 164 16.09 -4.50 -0.57
N ASN A 165 16.17 -5.67 0.06
CA ASN A 165 16.69 -5.87 1.42
C ASN A 165 18.24 -5.79 1.52
N VAL A 166 18.93 -5.20 0.54
CA VAL A 166 20.37 -4.90 0.65
C VAL A 166 20.55 -3.60 1.45
N PRO A 167 21.14 -3.62 2.65
CA PRO A 167 21.16 -2.46 3.56
C PRO A 167 21.82 -1.19 2.98
N THR A 168 22.77 -1.35 2.06
CA THR A 168 23.49 -0.22 1.43
C THR A 168 22.70 0.43 0.29
N ARG A 169 21.56 -0.15 -0.09
CA ARG A 169 20.76 0.30 -1.23
C ARG A 169 19.67 1.24 -0.75
N LYS A 170 19.61 2.43 -1.33
CA LYS A 170 18.54 3.41 -1.06
C LYS A 170 17.28 3.02 -1.86
N VAL A 171 16.61 1.98 -1.39
CA VAL A 171 15.39 1.44 -2.00
C VAL A 171 14.47 0.87 -0.93
N ILE A 172 13.17 0.98 -1.15
CA ILE A 172 12.13 0.29 -0.39
C ILE A 172 11.08 -0.30 -1.34
N LEU A 173 10.61 -1.50 -1.02
CA LEU A 173 9.56 -2.22 -1.73
C LEU A 173 8.31 -2.28 -0.85
N LEU A 174 7.23 -1.65 -1.30
CA LEU A 174 5.93 -1.62 -0.64
C LEU A 174 4.91 -2.36 -1.51
N THR A 175 4.27 -3.37 -0.96
CA THR A 175 3.18 -4.11 -1.65
C THR A 175 1.91 -4.04 -0.83
N THR A 176 0.73 -4.19 -1.46
CA THR A 176 -0.55 -4.28 -0.74
C THR A 176 -1.24 -5.60 -0.97
N LEU A 177 -1.87 -6.13 0.07
CA LEU A 177 -2.68 -7.34 0.02
C LEU A 177 -4.03 -7.14 0.71
N HIS A 178 -5.05 -7.88 0.27
CA HIS A 178 -6.37 -7.88 0.93
C HIS A 178 -6.47 -8.91 2.05
N GLN A 179 -5.61 -9.90 2.04
CA GLN A 179 -5.51 -10.99 3.02
C GLN A 179 -4.03 -11.33 3.23
N ASN A 180 -3.73 -12.15 4.23
CA ASN A 180 -2.36 -12.54 4.51
C ASN A 180 -1.74 -13.30 3.31
N PHE A 181 -0.43 -13.22 3.20
CA PHE A 181 0.34 -13.81 2.09
C PHE A 181 0.07 -15.31 1.90
N SER A 182 -0.11 -16.05 2.99
CA SER A 182 -0.35 -17.50 2.96
C SER A 182 -1.70 -17.87 2.38
N ALA A 183 -2.69 -16.98 2.38
CA ALA A 183 -4.01 -17.25 1.83
C ALA A 183 -4.00 -17.45 0.30
N TYR A 184 -3.00 -16.88 -0.37
CA TYR A 184 -2.81 -17.03 -1.83
C TYR A 184 -2.13 -18.35 -2.22
N ALA A 185 -1.60 -19.10 -1.26
CA ALA A 185 -0.94 -20.40 -1.48
C ALA A 185 -1.93 -21.59 -1.57
N LYS A 186 -3.23 -21.31 -1.62
CA LYS A 186 -4.25 -22.37 -1.73
C LYS A 186 -4.09 -23.11 -3.07
N GLY A 187 -4.06 -24.45 -2.99
CA GLY A 187 -3.91 -25.31 -4.18
C GLY A 187 -2.46 -25.64 -4.57
N LEU A 188 -1.46 -25.03 -3.93
CA LEU A 188 -0.05 -25.36 -4.13
C LEU A 188 0.32 -26.72 -3.48
N SER A 189 1.24 -27.45 -4.12
CA SER A 189 1.90 -28.63 -3.55
C SER A 189 2.71 -28.27 -2.31
N GLN A 190 3.10 -29.25 -1.50
CA GLN A 190 3.93 -29.00 -0.30
C GLN A 190 5.28 -28.36 -0.65
N ALA A 191 5.93 -28.78 -1.73
CA ALA A 191 7.19 -28.20 -2.19
C ALA A 191 7.01 -26.73 -2.57
N GLN A 192 5.97 -26.40 -3.34
CA GLN A 192 5.64 -25.02 -3.72
C GLN A 192 5.27 -24.15 -2.52
N ARG A 193 4.55 -24.68 -1.52
CA ARG A 193 4.27 -23.96 -0.26
C ARG A 193 5.55 -23.63 0.52
N ASN A 194 6.54 -24.52 0.50
CA ASN A 194 7.81 -24.25 1.13
C ASN A 194 8.54 -23.07 0.47
N GLU A 195 8.54 -23.01 -0.87
CA GLU A 195 9.11 -21.86 -1.61
C GLU A 195 8.29 -20.57 -1.35
N TRP A 196 6.95 -20.68 -1.32
CA TRP A 196 6.06 -19.58 -0.96
C TRP A 196 6.39 -18.98 0.41
N ASN A 197 6.63 -19.83 1.40
CA ASN A 197 7.01 -19.38 2.75
C ASN A 197 8.39 -18.71 2.78
N LYS A 198 9.32 -19.12 1.93
CA LYS A 198 10.61 -18.43 1.78
C LYS A 198 10.43 -17.02 1.22
N VAL A 199 9.58 -16.84 0.21
CA VAL A 199 9.22 -15.51 -0.34
C VAL A 199 8.55 -14.66 0.73
N LYS A 200 7.51 -15.21 1.39
CA LYS A 200 6.82 -14.53 2.50
C LYS A 200 7.79 -14.03 3.56
N GLY A 201 8.75 -14.86 3.97
CA GLY A 201 9.73 -14.52 5.01
C GLY A 201 10.66 -13.35 4.65
N ARG A 202 10.68 -12.89 3.41
CA ARG A 202 11.45 -11.71 2.98
C ARG A 202 10.69 -10.41 3.05
N PHE A 203 9.37 -10.47 3.27
CA PHE A 203 8.51 -9.32 3.43
C PHE A 203 8.09 -9.17 4.89
N LYS A 204 8.19 -7.98 5.42
CA LYS A 204 7.57 -7.65 6.70
C LYS A 204 6.10 -7.34 6.46
N GLU A 205 5.21 -8.12 7.08
CA GLU A 205 3.78 -7.86 7.04
C GLU A 205 3.43 -6.72 8.02
N VAL A 206 2.71 -5.73 7.54
CA VAL A 206 2.19 -4.59 8.33
C VAL A 206 0.68 -4.54 8.14
N VAL A 207 -0.06 -4.55 9.24
CA VAL A 207 -1.52 -4.59 9.22
C VAL A 207 -2.08 -3.17 9.10
N PHE A 208 -2.91 -2.95 8.07
CA PHE A 208 -3.62 -1.71 7.82
C PHE A 208 -5.12 -1.92 8.04
N VAL A 209 -5.57 -1.67 9.27
CA VAL A 209 -6.97 -1.82 9.67
C VAL A 209 -7.41 -0.54 10.34
N GLU A 210 -8.41 0.11 9.75
CA GLU A 210 -9.06 1.24 10.39
C GLU A 210 -10.18 0.74 11.31
N PRO A 211 -10.25 1.21 12.56
CA PRO A 211 -11.41 0.98 13.42
C PRO A 211 -12.70 1.46 12.76
N VAL A 212 -13.81 0.82 13.05
CA VAL A 212 -15.12 1.17 12.46
C VAL A 212 -15.47 2.63 12.75
N GLU A 213 -15.15 3.10 13.94
CA GLU A 213 -15.34 4.50 14.37
C GLU A 213 -14.60 5.49 13.46
N GLN A 214 -13.38 5.16 13.06
CA GLN A 214 -12.61 5.98 12.13
C GLN A 214 -13.21 5.99 10.73
N ILE A 215 -13.71 4.85 10.27
CA ILE A 215 -14.38 4.75 8.96
C ILE A 215 -15.65 5.61 8.97
N LEU A 216 -16.45 5.55 10.04
CA LEU A 216 -17.64 6.39 10.19
C LEU A 216 -17.30 7.87 10.24
N MET A 217 -16.26 8.27 10.98
CA MET A 217 -15.79 9.65 11.04
C MET A 217 -15.30 10.16 9.67
N LEU A 218 -14.60 9.32 8.90
CA LEU A 218 -14.18 9.64 7.54
C LEU A 218 -15.39 9.86 6.63
N ALA A 219 -16.41 9.00 6.70
CA ALA A 219 -17.64 9.11 5.94
C ALA A 219 -18.41 10.38 6.32
N ALA A 220 -18.51 10.72 7.61
CA ALA A 220 -19.16 11.91 8.11
C ALA A 220 -18.46 13.20 7.59
N ARG A 221 -17.13 13.28 7.68
CA ARG A 221 -16.36 14.42 7.15
C ARG A 221 -16.49 14.58 5.65
N GLN A 222 -16.58 13.48 4.89
CA GLN A 222 -16.77 13.53 3.45
C GLN A 222 -18.18 14.07 3.10
N ASN A 223 -19.21 13.72 3.90
CA ASN A 223 -20.55 14.22 3.72
C ASN A 223 -20.67 15.70 4.13
N GLN A 224 -20.02 16.14 5.20
CA GLN A 224 -19.97 17.55 5.60
C GLN A 224 -19.31 18.44 4.54
N ALA A 225 -18.29 17.95 3.85
CA ALA A 225 -17.65 18.68 2.76
C ALA A 225 -18.56 18.89 1.53
N GLN A 226 -19.72 18.21 1.45
CA GLN A 226 -20.70 18.36 0.38
C GLN A 226 -21.81 19.37 0.72
N GLU A 227 -21.71 20.12 1.83
CA GLU A 227 -22.67 21.16 2.27
C GLU A 227 -24.15 20.72 2.21
N ARG A 228 -24.43 19.47 2.44
CA ARG A 228 -25.79 18.97 2.49
C ARG A 228 -26.31 19.03 3.94
N ASN A 229 -27.17 19.96 4.24
CA ASN A 229 -27.94 19.95 5.48
C ASN A 229 -28.88 18.75 5.47
N LEU A 230 -28.83 17.96 6.54
CA LEU A 230 -29.75 16.85 6.74
C LEU A 230 -31.18 17.41 6.98
N THR A 231 -32.18 16.73 6.49
CA THR A 231 -33.58 17.01 6.85
C THR A 231 -33.82 16.44 8.28
N GLU A 232 -34.81 17.00 8.99
CA GLU A 232 -35.20 16.49 10.32
C GLU A 232 -35.48 14.99 10.35
N ALA A 233 -36.04 14.43 9.27
CA ALA A 233 -36.30 13.00 9.12
C ALA A 233 -35.01 12.19 8.97
N GLU A 234 -34.01 12.73 8.27
CA GLU A 234 -32.69 12.09 8.12
C GLU A 234 -31.90 12.11 9.44
N GLU A 235 -31.98 13.20 10.21
CA GLU A 235 -31.39 13.30 11.55
C GLU A 235 -32.02 12.31 12.54
N ALA A 236 -33.34 12.20 12.52
CA ALA A 236 -34.05 11.22 13.35
C ALA A 236 -33.64 9.77 13.02
N ASN A 237 -33.54 9.43 11.72
CA ASN A 237 -33.11 8.11 11.28
C ASN A 237 -31.66 7.82 11.66
N LEU A 238 -30.75 8.80 11.53
CA LEU A 238 -29.35 8.67 11.96
C LEU A 238 -29.24 8.45 13.47
N SER A 239 -30.04 9.17 14.27
CA SER A 239 -30.08 8.98 15.72
C SER A 239 -30.51 7.56 16.09
N ILE A 240 -31.52 6.99 15.43
CA ILE A 240 -31.96 5.60 15.63
C ILE A 240 -30.86 4.61 15.27
N LEU A 241 -30.19 4.80 14.11
CA LEU A 241 -29.09 3.93 13.68
C LEU A 241 -27.91 4.00 14.65
N TYR A 242 -27.59 5.17 15.17
CA TYR A 242 -26.54 5.37 16.17
C TYR A 242 -26.86 4.63 17.47
N GLN A 243 -28.10 4.75 17.99
CA GLN A 243 -28.53 4.02 19.18
C GLN A 243 -28.49 2.51 18.98
N LEU A 244 -28.84 2.02 17.81
CA LEU A 244 -28.73 0.62 17.43
C LEU A 244 -27.28 0.15 17.39
N ALA A 245 -26.37 0.94 16.83
CA ALA A 245 -24.95 0.63 16.74
C ALA A 245 -24.30 0.51 18.15
N ILE A 246 -24.64 1.42 19.07
CA ILE A 246 -24.22 1.32 20.48
C ILE A 246 -24.81 0.08 21.15
N LYS A 247 -26.11 -0.14 20.99
CA LYS A 247 -26.80 -1.27 21.63
C LYS A 247 -26.28 -2.62 21.15
N THR A 248 -25.88 -2.73 19.90
CA THR A 248 -25.28 -3.93 19.32
C THR A 248 -23.77 -4.03 19.56
N ARG A 249 -23.17 -3.06 20.27
CA ARG A 249 -21.72 -2.94 20.50
C ARG A 249 -20.90 -2.83 19.19
N PHE A 250 -21.53 -2.39 18.13
CA PHE A 250 -20.85 -2.14 16.86
C PHE A 250 -19.97 -0.89 16.93
N VAL A 251 -20.36 0.07 17.80
CA VAL A 251 -19.61 1.28 18.13
C VAL A 251 -19.50 1.37 19.65
N SER A 252 -18.39 1.89 20.17
CA SER A 252 -18.18 2.09 21.60
C SER A 252 -19.14 3.16 22.15
N ALA A 253 -19.57 3.02 23.42
CA ALA A 253 -20.46 3.97 24.06
C ALA A 253 -19.81 5.37 24.26
N ASP A 254 -18.47 5.43 24.23
CA ASP A 254 -17.71 6.67 24.40
C ASP A 254 -17.55 7.43 23.06
N PHE A 255 -18.03 6.86 21.95
CA PHE A 255 -18.01 7.52 20.65
C PHE A 255 -19.08 8.60 20.60
N SER A 256 -18.68 9.86 20.47
CA SER A 256 -19.57 11.00 20.33
C SER A 256 -19.91 11.25 18.84
N PHE A 257 -21.19 11.40 18.55
CA PHE A 257 -21.66 11.70 17.18
C PHE A 257 -21.33 13.15 16.76
N GLU A 258 -21.01 14.01 17.72
CA GLU A 258 -20.71 15.44 17.50
C GLU A 258 -19.22 15.77 17.39
N SER A 259 -18.34 14.77 17.45
CA SER A 259 -16.88 14.97 17.45
C SER A 259 -16.21 14.67 16.08
#